data_8526160db1417d6e37b5153cf46dc407
#
_entry.id   8526160db1417d6e37b5153cf46dc407
#
_cell.length_a   1.000
_cell.length_b   1.000
_cell.length_c   1.000
_cell.angle_alpha   90.00
_cell.angle_beta   90.00
_cell.angle_gamma   90.00
#
_symmetry.space_group_name_H-M   'P 1'
#
loop_
_entity.id
_entity.type
_entity.pdbx_description
1 polymer ?
#
loop_
_entity_poly.entity_id
_entity_poly.type
_entity_poly.pdbx_seq_one_letter_code
_entity_poly.pdbx_strand_id
1 'polypeptide(L)'
;KLEFFGDSVLQLMISEYLISYFPNKSEGELSKLRSQMVNEESLATIGRCLNLQDCILLGKGELKEKGFEKDSIISDTFEAILGAIYIDFGLDHGKAFLIQSFEKFQSIYGEEFIDFVQKASQDAKSALQEKVMKKFKSLPEYKSQNFKKEGKEFFQVDLWVNNKKIANEQHISKKKAMQL
;
A
#
# COMPACT_ATOMS: atom_id res chain seq x y z
N LYS A 1 -13.09 -14.01 -6.39
CA LYS A 1 -13.20 -13.64 -7.82
C LYS A 1 -13.49 -12.15 -8.00
N LEU A 2 -14.41 -11.59 -7.19
CA LEU A 2 -14.72 -10.14 -7.24
C LEU A 2 -13.50 -9.31 -6.83
N GLU A 3 -12.77 -9.68 -5.79
CA GLU A 3 -11.50 -9.10 -5.36
C GLU A 3 -10.48 -9.09 -6.53
N PHE A 4 -10.20 -10.25 -7.13
CA PHE A 4 -9.27 -10.37 -8.27
C PHE A 4 -9.64 -9.42 -9.44
N PHE A 5 -10.93 -9.31 -9.73
CA PHE A 5 -11.41 -8.41 -10.77
C PHE A 5 -11.35 -6.96 -10.31
N GLY A 6 -11.75 -6.71 -9.06
CA GLY A 6 -11.76 -5.39 -8.44
C GLY A 6 -10.37 -4.76 -8.36
N ASP A 7 -9.32 -5.54 -8.04
CA ASP A 7 -7.93 -5.07 -8.09
C ASP A 7 -7.57 -4.51 -9.48
N SER A 8 -7.91 -5.25 -10.55
CA SER A 8 -7.63 -4.79 -11.92
C SER A 8 -8.39 -3.51 -12.28
N VAL A 9 -9.65 -3.40 -11.85
CA VAL A 9 -10.49 -2.20 -12.04
C VAL A 9 -9.93 -1.03 -11.23
N LEU A 10 -9.54 -1.26 -9.98
CA LEU A 10 -8.92 -0.26 -9.11
C LEU A 10 -7.62 0.28 -9.71
N GLN A 11 -6.75 -0.61 -10.18
CA GLN A 11 -5.49 -0.24 -10.85
C GLN A 11 -5.74 0.69 -12.06
N LEU A 12 -6.75 0.38 -12.88
CA LEU A 12 -7.13 1.20 -14.01
C LEU A 12 -7.62 2.59 -13.57
N MET A 13 -8.56 2.64 -12.62
CA MET A 13 -9.17 3.89 -12.15
C MET A 13 -8.15 4.81 -11.46
N ILE A 14 -7.28 4.24 -10.60
CA ILE A 14 -6.21 5.00 -9.96
C ILE A 14 -5.19 5.51 -10.98
N SER A 15 -4.90 4.73 -12.03
CA SER A 15 -4.00 5.20 -13.09
C SER A 15 -4.58 6.42 -13.80
N GLU A 16 -5.86 6.39 -14.16
CA GLU A 16 -6.55 7.51 -14.81
C GLU A 16 -6.63 8.73 -13.88
N TYR A 17 -6.95 8.51 -12.61
CA TYR A 17 -6.96 9.56 -11.59
C TYR A 17 -5.58 10.25 -11.49
N LEU A 18 -4.50 9.47 -11.36
CA LEU A 18 -3.15 9.99 -11.22
C LEU A 18 -2.64 10.75 -12.45
N ILE A 19 -2.95 10.29 -13.67
CA ILE A 19 -2.61 11.00 -14.91
C ILE A 19 -3.32 12.37 -14.96
N SER A 20 -4.58 12.41 -14.54
CA SER A 20 -5.36 13.66 -14.53
C SER A 20 -4.88 14.61 -13.43
N TYR A 21 -4.54 14.09 -12.27
CA TYR A 21 -4.12 14.88 -11.11
C TYR A 21 -2.69 15.40 -11.25
N PHE A 22 -1.78 14.62 -11.87
CA PHE A 22 -0.37 14.94 -12.05
C PHE A 22 0.07 14.85 -13.52
N PRO A 23 -0.35 15.77 -14.39
CA PRO A 23 -0.07 15.69 -15.84
C PRO A 23 1.43 15.78 -16.19
N ASN A 24 2.27 16.28 -15.27
CA ASN A 24 3.70 16.48 -15.52
C ASN A 24 4.61 15.45 -14.84
N LYS A 25 4.06 14.47 -14.11
CA LYS A 25 4.87 13.42 -13.48
C LYS A 25 5.30 12.35 -14.48
N SER A 26 6.48 11.82 -14.28
CA SER A 26 7.01 10.70 -15.06
C SER A 26 6.22 9.41 -14.78
N GLU A 27 6.26 8.45 -15.71
CA GLU A 27 5.67 7.11 -15.56
C GLU A 27 6.14 6.43 -14.26
N GLY A 28 7.44 6.52 -13.94
CA GLY A 28 7.99 5.91 -12.73
C GLY A 28 7.42 6.51 -11.43
N GLU A 29 7.19 7.82 -11.40
CA GLU A 29 6.56 8.49 -10.26
C GLU A 29 5.08 8.10 -10.14
N LEU A 30 4.34 8.08 -11.25
CA LEU A 30 2.93 7.67 -11.27
C LEU A 30 2.78 6.21 -10.86
N SER A 31 3.64 5.31 -11.34
CA SER A 31 3.64 3.90 -10.95
C SER A 31 3.93 3.70 -9.46
N LYS A 32 4.83 4.51 -8.89
CA LYS A 32 5.11 4.49 -7.46
C LYS A 32 3.90 4.97 -6.65
N LEU A 33 3.29 6.09 -7.04
CA LEU A 33 2.09 6.61 -6.37
C LEU A 33 0.94 5.61 -6.43
N ARG A 34 0.67 5.03 -7.61
CA ARG A 34 -0.34 4.00 -7.75
C ARG A 34 -0.10 2.85 -6.77
N SER A 35 1.11 2.28 -6.74
CA SER A 35 1.41 1.17 -5.82
C SER A 35 1.24 1.53 -4.34
N GLN A 36 1.38 2.80 -3.99
CA GLN A 36 1.16 3.30 -2.64
C GLN A 36 -0.33 3.47 -2.33
N MET A 37 -1.12 3.93 -3.29
CA MET A 37 -2.57 4.12 -3.11
C MET A 37 -3.34 2.81 -3.06
N VAL A 38 -2.87 1.77 -3.78
CA VAL A 38 -3.56 0.48 -3.87
C VAL A 38 -2.92 -0.62 -3.01
N ASN A 39 -2.03 -0.28 -2.08
CA ASN A 39 -1.51 -1.29 -1.16
C ASN A 39 -2.53 -1.62 -0.06
N GLU A 40 -2.33 -2.76 0.57
CA GLU A 40 -3.21 -3.32 1.61
C GLU A 40 -3.51 -2.31 2.73
N GLU A 41 -2.48 -1.64 3.29
CA GLU A 41 -2.62 -0.67 4.38
C GLU A 41 -3.46 0.55 3.97
N SER A 42 -3.21 1.08 2.77
CA SER A 42 -3.92 2.24 2.23
C SER A 42 -5.39 1.93 1.96
N LEU A 43 -5.68 0.79 1.34
CA LEU A 43 -7.05 0.36 1.06
C LEU A 43 -7.80 -0.01 2.33
N ALA A 44 -7.15 -0.66 3.30
CA ALA A 44 -7.74 -0.93 4.60
C ALA A 44 -8.08 0.35 5.36
N THR A 45 -7.25 1.39 5.24
CA THR A 45 -7.53 2.70 5.85
C THR A 45 -8.79 3.32 5.25
N ILE A 46 -8.93 3.32 3.91
CA ILE A 46 -10.19 3.77 3.25
C ILE A 46 -11.36 2.89 3.65
N GLY A 47 -11.18 1.56 3.65
CA GLY A 47 -12.23 0.63 4.03
C GLY A 47 -12.77 0.88 5.43
N ARG A 48 -11.89 1.24 6.37
CA ARG A 48 -12.31 1.66 7.73
C ARG A 48 -13.08 2.96 7.75
N CYS A 49 -12.72 3.92 6.90
CA CYS A 49 -13.49 5.16 6.75
C CYS A 49 -14.94 4.88 6.30
N LEU A 50 -15.15 3.81 5.56
CA LEU A 50 -16.46 3.34 5.10
C LEU A 50 -17.14 2.39 6.09
N ASN A 51 -16.52 2.09 7.23
CA ASN A 51 -16.96 1.11 8.23
C ASN A 51 -17.17 -0.30 7.65
N LEU A 52 -16.35 -0.73 6.69
CA LEU A 52 -16.49 -2.05 6.08
C LEU A 52 -16.33 -3.18 7.08
N GLN A 53 -15.48 -3.02 8.10
CA GLN A 53 -15.28 -4.00 9.16
C GLN A 53 -16.58 -4.42 9.86
N ASP A 54 -17.57 -3.53 9.90
CA ASP A 54 -18.86 -3.79 10.56
C ASP A 54 -19.85 -4.54 9.65
N CYS A 55 -19.54 -4.61 8.34
CA CYS A 55 -20.39 -5.21 7.32
C CYS A 55 -19.91 -6.58 6.84
N ILE A 56 -18.68 -6.98 7.18
CA ILE A 56 -18.06 -8.22 6.69
C ILE A 56 -18.62 -9.43 7.45
N LEU A 57 -19.13 -10.41 6.70
CA LEU A 57 -19.58 -11.68 7.24
C LEU A 57 -18.40 -12.67 7.25
N LEU A 58 -17.90 -13.00 8.42
CA LEU A 58 -16.74 -13.89 8.61
C LEU A 58 -17.16 -15.27 9.12
N GLY A 59 -16.40 -16.28 8.70
CA GLY A 59 -16.51 -17.63 9.26
C GLY A 59 -16.07 -17.66 10.73
N LYS A 60 -16.51 -18.69 11.46
CA LYS A 60 -16.24 -18.84 12.90
C LYS A 60 -14.75 -18.78 13.28
N GLY A 61 -13.86 -19.27 12.40
CA GLY A 61 -12.41 -19.23 12.60
C GLY A 61 -11.89 -17.80 12.58
N GLU A 62 -12.19 -17.06 11.51
CA GLU A 62 -11.76 -15.66 11.34
C GLU A 62 -12.37 -14.73 12.40
N LEU A 63 -13.61 -14.99 12.85
CA LEU A 63 -14.21 -14.23 13.95
C LEU A 63 -13.43 -14.38 15.25
N LYS A 64 -12.92 -15.59 15.57
CA LYS A 64 -12.10 -15.84 16.76
C LYS A 64 -10.76 -15.13 16.67
N GLU A 65 -10.20 -15.01 15.47
CA GLU A 65 -8.94 -14.32 15.20
C GLU A 65 -9.11 -12.83 14.92
N LYS A 66 -10.29 -12.29 15.16
CA LYS A 66 -10.64 -10.89 14.89
C LYS A 66 -10.35 -10.47 13.43
N GLY A 67 -10.72 -11.33 12.49
CA GLY A 67 -10.50 -11.10 11.06
C GLY A 67 -11.03 -9.76 10.55
N PHE A 68 -12.08 -9.21 11.18
CA PHE A 68 -12.63 -7.88 10.89
C PHE A 68 -11.67 -6.72 11.19
N GLU A 69 -10.58 -6.96 11.97
CA GLU A 69 -9.53 -5.98 12.24
C GLU A 69 -8.34 -6.11 11.26
N LYS A 70 -8.25 -7.22 10.51
CA LYS A 70 -7.12 -7.51 9.59
C LYS A 70 -7.19 -6.61 8.36
N ASP A 71 -6.08 -5.94 8.04
CA ASP A 71 -5.97 -5.07 6.86
C ASP A 71 -6.27 -5.82 5.57
N SER A 72 -5.74 -7.03 5.42
CA SER A 72 -5.97 -7.86 4.23
C SER A 72 -7.45 -8.13 3.96
N ILE A 73 -8.24 -8.43 4.98
CA ILE A 73 -9.68 -8.71 4.81
C ILE A 73 -10.45 -7.45 4.43
N ILE A 74 -10.07 -6.30 5.00
CA ILE A 74 -10.72 -5.02 4.70
C ILE A 74 -10.36 -4.54 3.29
N SER A 75 -9.08 -4.63 2.90
CA SER A 75 -8.63 -4.27 1.56
C SER A 75 -9.27 -5.14 0.48
N ASP A 76 -9.24 -6.47 0.66
CA ASP A 76 -9.88 -7.43 -0.26
C ASP A 76 -11.39 -7.16 -0.41
N THR A 77 -12.03 -6.77 0.70
CA THR A 77 -13.46 -6.40 0.69
C THR A 77 -13.69 -5.13 -0.11
N PHE A 78 -12.84 -4.10 0.05
CA PHE A 78 -12.96 -2.86 -0.72
C PHE A 78 -12.82 -3.12 -2.22
N GLU A 79 -11.83 -3.90 -2.62
CA GLU A 79 -11.65 -4.31 -4.01
C GLU A 79 -12.84 -5.10 -4.54
N ALA A 80 -13.34 -6.06 -3.76
CA ALA A 80 -14.50 -6.87 -4.15
C ALA A 80 -15.76 -6.02 -4.36
N ILE A 81 -16.00 -5.02 -3.50
CA ILE A 81 -17.12 -4.07 -3.65
C ILE A 81 -16.96 -3.26 -4.93
N LEU A 82 -15.76 -2.71 -5.17
CA LEU A 82 -15.48 -1.96 -6.40
C LEU A 82 -15.70 -2.83 -7.64
N GLY A 83 -15.25 -4.08 -7.61
CA GLY A 83 -15.45 -5.05 -8.67
C GLY A 83 -16.93 -5.34 -8.93
N ALA A 84 -17.73 -5.49 -7.87
CA ALA A 84 -19.17 -5.69 -7.98
C ALA A 84 -19.89 -4.47 -8.58
N ILE A 85 -19.57 -3.26 -8.09
CA ILE A 85 -20.12 -2.01 -8.63
C ILE A 85 -19.80 -1.87 -10.11
N TYR A 86 -18.58 -2.18 -10.51
CA TYR A 86 -18.18 -2.10 -11.90
C TYR A 86 -18.96 -3.09 -12.78
N ILE A 87 -19.15 -4.32 -12.32
CA ILE A 87 -19.89 -5.35 -13.09
C ILE A 87 -21.35 -4.95 -13.27
N ASP A 88 -21.99 -4.44 -12.23
CA ASP A 88 -23.40 -4.14 -12.23
C ASP A 88 -23.74 -2.78 -12.87
N PHE A 89 -22.88 -1.78 -12.70
CA PHE A 89 -23.18 -0.39 -13.04
C PHE A 89 -22.13 0.28 -13.94
N GLY A 90 -21.01 -0.37 -14.23
CA GLY A 90 -19.98 0.12 -15.14
C GLY A 90 -18.98 1.11 -14.51
N LEU A 91 -18.12 1.65 -15.40
CA LEU A 91 -16.97 2.44 -15.04
C LEU A 91 -17.31 3.71 -14.25
N ASP A 92 -18.33 4.44 -14.67
CA ASP A 92 -18.67 5.74 -14.06
C ASP A 92 -19.11 5.61 -12.60
N HIS A 93 -19.87 4.57 -12.29
CA HIS A 93 -20.28 4.27 -10.91
C HIS A 93 -19.10 3.79 -10.05
N GLY A 94 -18.19 3.00 -10.62
CA GLY A 94 -16.96 2.62 -9.95
C GLY A 94 -16.08 3.84 -9.61
N LYS A 95 -15.94 4.77 -10.55
CA LYS A 95 -15.22 6.04 -10.31
C LYS A 95 -15.90 6.88 -9.25
N ALA A 96 -17.23 7.00 -9.30
CA ALA A 96 -17.99 7.75 -8.30
C ALA A 96 -17.80 7.15 -6.89
N PHE A 97 -17.85 5.82 -6.76
CA PHE A 97 -17.57 5.14 -5.50
C PHE A 97 -16.15 5.44 -4.97
N LEU A 98 -15.14 5.38 -5.85
CA LEU A 98 -13.76 5.67 -5.48
C LEU A 98 -13.58 7.12 -5.01
N ILE A 99 -14.14 8.09 -5.75
CA ILE A 99 -14.08 9.52 -5.38
C ILE A 99 -14.76 9.77 -4.04
N GLN A 100 -15.98 9.23 -3.85
CA GLN A 100 -16.70 9.36 -2.58
C GLN A 100 -15.94 8.72 -1.41
N SER A 101 -15.21 7.63 -1.66
CA SER A 101 -14.34 7.02 -0.65
C SER A 101 -13.20 7.94 -0.24
N PHE A 102 -12.58 8.66 -1.19
CA PHE A 102 -11.54 9.66 -0.91
C PHE A 102 -12.10 10.89 -0.19
N GLU A 103 -13.28 11.38 -0.59
CA GLU A 103 -13.98 12.46 0.10
C GLU A 103 -14.33 12.09 1.55
N LYS A 104 -14.78 10.84 1.76
CA LYS A 104 -15.04 10.33 3.10
C LYS A 104 -13.77 10.29 3.95
N PHE A 105 -12.65 9.80 3.37
CA PHE A 105 -11.35 9.83 4.01
C PHE A 105 -10.96 11.27 4.40
N GLN A 106 -11.04 12.21 3.46
CA GLN A 106 -10.71 13.63 3.69
C GLN A 106 -11.57 14.24 4.81
N SER A 107 -12.85 13.90 4.88
CA SER A 107 -13.75 14.37 5.95
C SER A 107 -13.35 13.92 7.35
N ILE A 108 -12.66 12.78 7.47
CA ILE A 108 -12.23 12.19 8.74
C ILE A 108 -10.82 12.65 9.13
N TYR A 109 -9.89 12.66 8.15
CA TYR A 109 -8.47 12.93 8.40
C TYR A 109 -8.06 14.39 8.17
N GLY A 110 -8.91 15.19 7.50
CA GLY A 110 -8.65 16.61 7.23
C GLY A 110 -7.63 16.87 6.11
N GLU A 111 -7.21 15.83 5.38
CA GLU A 111 -6.28 15.93 4.27
C GLU A 111 -6.68 15.00 3.12
N GLU A 112 -6.19 15.28 1.90
CA GLU A 112 -6.46 14.42 0.75
C GLU A 112 -5.76 13.07 0.89
N PHE A 113 -6.41 12.00 0.43
CA PHE A 113 -5.86 10.65 0.52
C PHE A 113 -4.49 10.52 -0.18
N ILE A 114 -4.30 11.20 -1.30
CA ILE A 114 -3.05 11.18 -2.04
C ILE A 114 -1.89 11.81 -1.24
N ASP A 115 -2.15 12.88 -0.51
CA ASP A 115 -1.15 13.54 0.34
C ASP A 115 -0.79 12.66 1.53
N PHE A 116 -1.78 12.02 2.15
CA PHE A 116 -1.57 11.06 3.22
C PHE A 116 -0.65 9.92 2.79
N VAL A 117 -0.93 9.30 1.65
CA VAL A 117 -0.13 8.18 1.10
C VAL A 117 1.30 8.63 0.76
N GLN A 118 1.46 9.83 0.21
CA GLN A 118 2.80 10.38 -0.10
C GLN A 118 3.62 10.61 1.17
N LYS A 119 3.02 11.19 2.21
CA LYS A 119 3.67 11.40 3.52
C LYS A 119 4.08 10.09 4.16
N ALA A 120 3.19 9.12 4.25
CA ALA A 120 3.47 7.80 4.83
C ALA A 120 4.69 7.13 4.18
N SER A 121 4.84 7.26 2.87
CA SER A 121 5.99 6.68 2.14
C SER A 121 7.30 7.44 2.31
N GLN A 122 7.24 8.73 2.59
CA GLN A 122 8.42 9.57 2.86
C GLN A 122 8.87 9.42 4.32
N ASP A 123 7.93 9.32 5.25
CA ASP A 123 8.19 9.33 6.68
C ASP A 123 9.00 8.12 7.14
N ALA A 124 8.72 6.91 6.66
CA ALA A 124 9.42 5.71 7.10
C ALA A 124 10.93 5.77 6.77
N LYS A 125 11.28 6.17 5.55
CA LYS A 125 12.68 6.28 5.11
C LYS A 125 13.36 7.50 5.72
N SER A 126 12.67 8.65 5.73
CA SER A 126 13.17 9.91 6.28
C SER A 126 13.30 9.82 7.79
N ALA A 127 12.31 9.26 8.50
CA ALA A 127 12.36 9.04 9.94
C ALA A 127 13.52 8.14 10.34
N LEU A 128 13.82 7.10 9.55
CA LEU A 128 14.99 6.26 9.78
C LEU A 128 16.29 7.06 9.57
N GLN A 129 16.37 7.80 8.45
CA GLN A 129 17.56 8.62 8.15
C GLN A 129 17.78 9.70 9.21
N GLU A 130 16.75 10.40 9.63
CA GLU A 130 16.83 11.42 10.69
C GLU A 130 17.24 10.83 12.04
N LYS A 131 16.64 9.70 12.44
CA LYS A 131 17.00 9.01 13.68
C LYS A 131 18.47 8.57 13.67
N VAL A 132 18.92 8.01 12.55
CA VAL A 132 20.31 7.55 12.38
C VAL A 132 21.26 8.73 12.36
N MET A 133 20.95 9.79 11.59
CA MET A 133 21.77 11.00 11.52
C MET A 133 21.86 11.70 12.88
N LYS A 134 20.74 11.81 13.60
CA LYS A 134 20.68 12.45 14.93
C LYS A 134 21.51 11.68 15.98
N LYS A 135 21.47 10.34 15.92
CA LYS A 135 22.14 9.48 16.91
C LYS A 135 23.60 9.18 16.57
N PHE A 136 23.92 9.00 15.29
CA PHE A 136 25.23 8.50 14.84
C PHE A 136 25.99 9.44 13.91
N LYS A 137 25.39 10.57 13.53
CA LYS A 137 25.93 11.54 12.56
C LYS A 137 26.38 10.90 11.23
N SER A 138 25.73 9.81 10.84
CA SER A 138 25.99 9.05 9.62
C SER A 138 24.67 8.66 8.98
N LEU A 139 24.67 8.40 7.68
CA LEU A 139 23.49 7.86 7.00
C LEU A 139 23.44 6.33 7.13
N PRO A 140 22.24 5.73 7.12
CA PRO A 140 22.11 4.28 7.04
C PRO A 140 22.63 3.77 5.67
N GLU A 141 23.39 2.69 5.69
CA GLU A 141 23.91 2.02 4.50
C GLU A 141 23.11 0.75 4.23
N TYR A 142 22.69 0.55 2.98
CA TYR A 142 22.02 -0.66 2.54
C TYR A 142 22.96 -1.49 1.67
N LYS A 143 23.37 -2.66 2.16
CA LYS A 143 24.22 -3.59 1.42
C LYS A 143 23.38 -4.74 0.89
N SER A 144 23.35 -4.93 -0.42
CA SER A 144 22.57 -6.00 -1.05
C SER A 144 23.49 -7.09 -1.58
N GLN A 145 23.11 -8.35 -1.31
CA GLN A 145 23.77 -9.54 -1.86
C GLN A 145 22.69 -10.42 -2.50
N ASN A 146 23.03 -11.09 -3.60
CA ASN A 146 22.19 -12.10 -4.20
C ASN A 146 22.76 -13.50 -3.90
N PHE A 147 21.87 -14.44 -3.64
CA PHE A 147 22.23 -15.85 -3.42
C PHE A 147 21.11 -16.75 -3.98
N LYS A 148 21.51 -17.99 -4.28
CA LYS A 148 20.56 -19.02 -4.75
C LYS A 148 20.18 -19.95 -3.61
N LYS A 149 18.89 -20.14 -3.39
CA LYS A 149 18.36 -21.13 -2.46
C LYS A 149 17.28 -21.95 -3.18
N GLU A 150 17.43 -23.26 -3.15
CA GLU A 150 16.50 -24.22 -3.81
C GLU A 150 16.22 -23.88 -5.28
N GLY A 151 17.27 -23.48 -6.03
CA GLY A 151 17.17 -23.15 -7.45
C GLY A 151 16.54 -21.78 -7.76
N LYS A 152 16.09 -21.01 -6.77
CA LYS A 152 15.55 -19.65 -6.92
C LYS A 152 16.57 -18.62 -6.46
N GLU A 153 16.57 -17.48 -7.15
CA GLU A 153 17.41 -16.33 -6.81
C GLU A 153 16.74 -15.49 -5.72
N PHE A 154 17.48 -15.20 -4.66
CA PHE A 154 17.06 -14.34 -3.55
C PHE A 154 17.99 -13.17 -3.40
N PHE A 155 17.45 -12.04 -2.97
CA PHE A 155 18.20 -10.85 -2.58
C PHE A 155 18.13 -10.70 -1.07
N GLN A 156 19.29 -10.64 -0.44
CA GLN A 156 19.42 -10.23 0.95
C GLN A 156 19.83 -8.78 0.99
N VAL A 157 19.13 -7.97 1.77
CA VAL A 157 19.49 -6.58 2.04
C VAL A 157 19.80 -6.46 3.51
N ASP A 158 21.00 -5.99 3.81
CA ASP A 158 21.48 -5.71 5.14
C ASP A 158 21.46 -4.20 5.39
N LEU A 159 20.79 -3.78 6.43
CA LEU A 159 20.78 -2.40 6.91
C LEU A 159 21.91 -2.21 7.92
N TRP A 160 22.81 -1.30 7.63
CA TRP A 160 23.94 -0.96 8.47
C TRP A 160 23.83 0.46 9.00
N VAL A 161 24.09 0.63 10.27
CA VAL A 161 24.16 1.94 10.94
C VAL A 161 25.41 1.99 11.79
N ASN A 162 26.26 2.99 11.58
CA ASN A 162 27.53 3.16 12.30
C ASN A 162 28.37 1.87 12.33
N ASN A 163 28.56 1.25 11.16
CA ASN A 163 29.29 -0.01 10.96
C ASN A 163 28.71 -1.24 11.68
N LYS A 164 27.51 -1.15 12.25
CA LYS A 164 26.78 -2.29 12.81
C LYS A 164 25.61 -2.67 11.92
N LYS A 165 25.46 -3.95 11.67
CA LYS A 165 24.29 -4.52 11.02
C LYS A 165 23.13 -4.46 11.99
N ILE A 166 22.06 -3.73 11.62
CA ILE A 166 20.88 -3.50 12.47
C ILE A 166 19.74 -4.44 12.09
N ALA A 167 19.53 -4.64 10.78
CA ALA A 167 18.50 -5.50 10.27
C ALA A 167 18.93 -6.19 8.98
N ASN A 168 18.24 -7.26 8.62
CA ASN A 168 18.38 -7.89 7.32
C ASN A 168 17.03 -8.44 6.88
N GLU A 169 16.79 -8.37 5.58
CA GLU A 169 15.61 -8.92 4.93
C GLU A 169 16.02 -9.73 3.71
N GLN A 170 15.26 -10.79 3.43
CA GLN A 170 15.49 -11.66 2.29
C GLN A 170 14.21 -11.75 1.47
N HIS A 171 14.30 -11.44 0.19
CA HIS A 171 13.15 -11.54 -0.71
C HIS A 171 13.59 -11.92 -2.12
N ILE A 172 12.69 -12.51 -2.89
CA ILE A 172 12.89 -12.85 -4.31
C ILE A 172 13.13 -11.58 -5.14
N SER A 173 12.63 -10.43 -4.70
CA SER A 173 12.80 -9.13 -5.33
C SER A 173 13.70 -8.24 -4.48
N LYS A 174 14.77 -7.71 -5.08
CA LYS A 174 15.67 -6.73 -4.44
C LYS A 174 14.91 -5.50 -3.93
N LYS A 175 13.91 -5.04 -4.68
CA LYS A 175 13.09 -3.87 -4.33
C LYS A 175 12.28 -4.12 -3.05
N LYS A 176 11.69 -5.31 -2.91
CA LYS A 176 10.95 -5.69 -1.69
C LYS A 176 11.88 -5.92 -0.50
N ALA A 177 13.07 -6.50 -0.71
CA ALA A 177 14.06 -6.64 0.34
C ALA A 177 14.61 -5.28 0.86
N MET A 178 14.45 -4.19 0.12
CA MET A 178 14.82 -2.83 0.52
C MET A 178 13.71 -2.06 1.26
N GLN A 179 12.53 -2.66 1.43
CA GLN A 179 11.40 -2.10 2.16
C GLN A 179 11.41 -2.48 3.66
N LEU A 180 12.60 -2.71 4.20
CA LEU A 180 12.89 -2.95 5.62
C LEU A 180 12.27 -1.92 6.55
#